data_c6ca56511e17a5efccaa8f02a32cff74
#
_entry.id   c6ca56511e17a5efccaa8f02a32cff74
#
_cell.length_a   1.000
_cell.length_b   1.000
_cell.length_c   1.000
_cell.angle_alpha   90.00
_cell.angle_beta   90.00
_cell.angle_gamma   90.00
#
_symmetry.space_group_name_H-M   'P 1'
#
loop_
_entity.id
_entity.type
_entity.pdbx_description
1 polymer ?
#
loop_
_entity_poly.entity_id
_entity_poly.type
_entity_poly.pdbx_seq_one_letter_code
_entity_poly.pdbx_strand_id
1 'polypeptide(L)'
;SMIYSRYVTRPVFRVSAVSKNMSELNFNWKCEEDRTDELGVLAHSLNEMSKKLSAALENLQAANIKLQADIEHEKELEQAQLDFFSAVSHELKTPITIIKGQTEGMILNVGDYQDRNKYLSRSLEIINTMESMVQEILTVSRMKSSKVGLRKEKMDFSDLLKREYA
;
A
#
# COMPACT_ATOMS: atom_id res chain seq x y z
N SER A 1 41.19 52.42 10.84
CA SER A 1 40.94 51.03 11.29
C SER A 1 39.46 50.69 11.53
N MET A 2 38.61 51.61 12.02
CA MET A 2 37.16 51.36 12.22
C MET A 2 36.36 51.16 10.91
N ILE A 3 36.72 51.86 9.83
CA ILE A 3 36.03 51.74 8.54
C ILE A 3 36.23 50.35 7.93
N TYR A 4 37.45 49.81 7.96
CA TYR A 4 37.77 48.48 7.43
C TYR A 4 37.00 47.36 8.17
N SER A 5 36.88 47.47 9.49
CA SER A 5 36.12 46.51 10.31
C SER A 5 34.62 46.49 9.96
N ARG A 6 34.03 47.64 9.63
CA ARG A 6 32.60 47.78 9.37
C ARG A 6 32.22 47.32 7.94
N TYR A 7 33.10 47.55 6.94
CA TYR A 7 32.82 47.27 5.55
C TYR A 7 33.28 45.87 5.09
N VAL A 8 34.28 45.29 5.70
CA VAL A 8 34.83 44.00 5.29
C VAL A 8 34.67 42.91 6.36
N THR A 9 35.12 43.19 7.58
CA THR A 9 35.23 42.14 8.62
C THR A 9 33.85 41.67 9.11
N ARG A 10 32.91 42.57 9.36
CA ARG A 10 31.54 42.19 9.81
C ARG A 10 30.75 41.36 8.78
N PRO A 11 30.71 41.71 7.49
CA PRO A 11 30.06 40.89 6.47
C PRO A 11 30.67 39.49 6.33
N VAL A 12 32.00 39.37 6.40
CA VAL A 12 32.68 38.07 6.36
C VAL A 12 32.29 37.19 7.56
N PHE A 13 32.19 37.74 8.77
CA PHE A 13 31.70 37.01 9.93
C PHE A 13 30.23 36.57 9.77
N ARG A 14 29.39 37.41 9.17
CA ARG A 14 27.99 37.01 8.88
C ARG A 14 27.91 35.85 7.89
N VAL A 15 28.69 35.88 6.82
CA VAL A 15 28.76 34.75 5.85
C VAL A 15 29.27 33.49 6.55
N SER A 16 30.25 33.58 7.41
CA SER A 16 30.75 32.44 8.18
C SER A 16 29.68 31.88 9.14
N ALA A 17 28.94 32.74 9.83
CA ALA A 17 27.84 32.33 10.71
C ALA A 17 26.71 31.64 9.93
N VAL A 18 26.40 32.12 8.74
CA VAL A 18 25.45 31.54 7.81
C VAL A 18 25.89 30.15 7.36
N SER A 19 27.14 30.00 6.96
CA SER A 19 27.70 28.69 6.58
C SER A 19 27.61 27.68 7.74
N LYS A 20 27.81 28.14 8.99
CA LYS A 20 27.64 27.31 10.17
C LYS A 20 26.18 26.88 10.37
N ASN A 21 25.23 27.80 10.28
CA ASN A 21 23.80 27.47 10.37
C ASN A 21 23.37 26.48 9.29
N MET A 22 23.88 26.62 8.06
CA MET A 22 23.64 25.65 6.99
C MET A 22 24.15 24.25 7.36
N SER A 23 25.32 24.14 7.97
CA SER A 23 25.86 22.84 8.40
C SER A 23 25.01 22.18 9.50
N GLU A 24 24.28 22.98 10.26
CA GLU A 24 23.32 22.54 11.30
C GLU A 24 21.88 22.34 10.75
N LEU A 25 21.71 22.39 9.42
CA LEU A 25 20.42 22.29 8.72
C LEU A 25 19.38 23.36 9.16
N ASN A 26 19.86 24.48 9.70
CA ASN A 26 19.03 25.62 10.06
C ASN A 26 19.02 26.62 8.90
N PHE A 27 17.91 26.66 8.13
CA PHE A 27 17.75 27.53 6.95
C PHE A 27 16.94 28.79 7.24
N ASN A 28 16.54 29.04 8.50
CA ASN A 28 15.76 30.22 8.92
C ASN A 28 16.61 31.47 9.06
N TRP A 29 17.47 31.76 8.08
CA TRP A 29 18.31 32.94 8.06
C TRP A 29 18.34 33.54 6.65
N LYS A 30 18.65 34.83 6.58
CA LYS A 30 18.79 35.55 5.31
C LYS A 30 19.98 36.50 5.41
N CYS A 31 20.84 36.47 4.38
CA CYS A 31 21.87 37.51 4.23
C CYS A 31 21.26 38.79 3.69
N GLU A 32 21.71 39.96 4.14
CA GLU A 32 21.34 41.25 3.58
C GLU A 32 21.88 41.39 2.15
N GLU A 33 20.99 41.62 1.18
CA GLU A 33 21.29 41.72 -0.25
C GLU A 33 21.48 43.19 -0.72
N ASP A 34 21.37 44.17 0.17
CA ASP A 34 21.40 45.61 -0.18
C ASP A 34 22.78 46.12 -0.64
N ARG A 35 23.72 45.20 -0.91
CA ARG A 35 25.07 45.52 -1.42
C ARG A 35 25.18 45.20 -2.90
N THR A 36 25.85 46.09 -3.64
CA THR A 36 26.12 45.94 -5.10
C THR A 36 27.55 45.47 -5.38
N ASP A 37 28.34 45.13 -4.35
CA ASP A 37 29.68 44.59 -4.46
C ASP A 37 29.73 43.06 -4.48
N GLU A 38 30.94 42.47 -4.52
CA GLU A 38 31.17 41.03 -4.55
C GLU A 38 30.56 40.31 -3.33
N LEU A 39 30.44 40.98 -2.19
CA LEU A 39 29.79 40.45 -1.01
C LEU A 39 28.26 40.40 -1.15
N GLY A 40 27.66 41.31 -1.92
CA GLY A 40 26.24 41.27 -2.27
C GLY A 40 25.93 40.09 -3.17
N VAL A 41 26.78 39.84 -4.17
CA VAL A 41 26.66 38.67 -5.05
C VAL A 41 26.77 37.37 -4.25
N LEU A 42 27.70 37.29 -3.29
CA LEU A 42 27.86 36.14 -2.42
C LEU A 42 26.65 35.95 -1.50
N ALA A 43 26.11 37.01 -0.92
CA ALA A 43 24.90 36.97 -0.06
C ALA A 43 23.69 36.42 -0.87
N HIS A 44 23.49 36.92 -2.07
CA HIS A 44 22.44 36.46 -2.97
C HIS A 44 22.58 34.96 -3.28
N SER A 45 23.79 34.52 -3.67
CA SER A 45 24.08 33.11 -3.99
C SER A 45 23.84 32.19 -2.78
N LEU A 46 24.17 32.61 -1.57
CA LEU A 46 23.92 31.87 -0.35
C LEU A 46 22.43 31.76 -0.04
N ASN A 47 21.67 32.85 -0.20
CA ASN A 47 20.23 32.85 -0.02
C ASN A 47 19.53 31.91 -1.00
N GLU A 48 19.93 31.95 -2.27
CA GLU A 48 19.42 31.02 -3.29
C GLU A 48 19.75 29.55 -2.97
N MET A 49 20.99 29.29 -2.54
CA MET A 49 21.40 27.94 -2.14
C MET A 49 20.60 27.45 -0.94
N SER A 50 20.43 28.28 0.09
CA SER A 50 19.64 27.97 1.28
C SER A 50 18.20 27.62 0.91
N LYS A 51 17.56 28.44 0.07
CA LYS A 51 16.20 28.21 -0.40
C LYS A 51 16.05 26.89 -1.17
N LYS A 52 16.99 26.61 -2.09
CA LYS A 52 16.99 25.35 -2.86
C LYS A 52 17.21 24.14 -1.97
N LEU A 53 18.09 24.24 -0.98
CA LEU A 53 18.40 23.16 -0.05
C LEU A 53 17.22 22.88 0.89
N SER A 54 16.58 23.93 1.44
CA SER A 54 15.37 23.81 2.25
C SER A 54 14.25 23.11 1.48
N ALA A 55 13.97 23.57 0.26
CA ALA A 55 12.96 22.96 -0.59
C ALA A 55 13.28 21.48 -0.93
N ALA A 56 14.56 21.17 -1.18
CA ALA A 56 14.97 19.78 -1.44
C ALA A 56 14.77 18.87 -0.22
N LEU A 57 15.07 19.36 0.99
CA LEU A 57 14.86 18.63 2.23
C LEU A 57 13.36 18.42 2.53
N GLU A 58 12.54 19.45 2.33
CA GLU A 58 11.09 19.34 2.48
C GLU A 58 10.50 18.30 1.53
N ASN A 59 10.92 18.33 0.26
CA ASN A 59 10.50 17.34 -0.74
C ASN A 59 10.95 15.93 -0.36
N LEU A 60 12.17 15.78 0.14
CA LEU A 60 12.71 14.49 0.56
C LEU A 60 11.97 13.95 1.79
N GLN A 61 11.64 14.80 2.75
CA GLN A 61 10.82 14.43 3.91
C GLN A 61 9.42 14.00 3.48
N ALA A 62 8.77 14.77 2.60
CA ALA A 62 7.44 14.42 2.07
C ALA A 62 7.45 13.09 1.30
N ALA A 63 8.48 12.87 0.47
CA ALA A 63 8.66 11.61 -0.24
C ALA A 63 8.89 10.42 0.71
N ASN A 64 9.65 10.62 1.78
CA ASN A 64 9.91 9.59 2.79
C ASN A 64 8.62 9.22 3.56
N ILE A 65 7.83 10.21 3.98
CA ILE A 65 6.54 9.98 4.65
C ILE A 65 5.61 9.19 3.73
N LYS A 66 5.53 9.57 2.45
CA LYS A 66 4.72 8.85 1.47
C LYS A 66 5.20 7.42 1.29
N LEU A 67 6.49 7.21 1.14
CA LEU A 67 7.08 5.88 0.98
C LEU A 67 6.78 4.98 2.20
N GLN A 68 6.87 5.52 3.41
CA GLN A 68 6.53 4.77 4.62
C GLN A 68 5.05 4.38 4.64
N ALA A 69 4.15 5.28 4.24
CA ALA A 69 2.72 4.96 4.13
C ALA A 69 2.44 3.89 3.07
N ASP A 70 3.10 3.96 1.92
CA ASP A 70 2.97 2.97 0.84
C ASP A 70 3.46 1.58 1.30
N ILE A 71 4.60 1.52 2.02
CA ILE A 71 5.14 0.27 2.60
C ILE A 71 4.17 -0.34 3.62
N GLU A 72 3.59 0.47 4.50
CA GLU A 72 2.64 -0.03 5.50
C GLU A 72 1.37 -0.57 4.83
N HIS A 73 0.86 0.15 3.83
CA HIS A 73 -0.27 -0.33 3.05
C HIS A 73 0.02 -1.64 2.30
N GLU A 74 1.22 -1.79 1.74
CA GLU A 74 1.63 -3.04 1.09
C GLU A 74 1.67 -4.21 2.06
N LYS A 75 2.19 -4.01 3.28
CA LYS A 75 2.19 -5.03 4.34
C LYS A 75 0.78 -5.43 4.77
N GLU A 76 -0.15 -4.48 4.89
CA GLU A 76 -1.55 -4.77 5.20
C GLU A 76 -2.19 -5.64 4.11
N LEU A 77 -1.91 -5.34 2.84
CA LEU A 77 -2.39 -6.14 1.71
C LEU A 77 -1.79 -7.56 1.71
N GLU A 78 -0.49 -7.68 1.98
CA GLU A 78 0.19 -8.98 2.09
C GLU A 78 -0.40 -9.81 3.22
N GLN A 79 -0.59 -9.22 4.41
CA GLN A 79 -1.19 -9.90 5.55
C GLN A 79 -2.62 -10.36 5.23
N ALA A 80 -3.44 -9.49 4.65
CA ALA A 80 -4.80 -9.84 4.24
C ALA A 80 -4.83 -10.99 3.20
N GLN A 81 -3.81 -11.07 2.34
CA GLN A 81 -3.66 -12.17 1.39
C GLN A 81 -3.30 -13.48 2.09
N LEU A 82 -2.38 -13.45 3.05
CA LEU A 82 -2.02 -14.64 3.84
C LEU A 82 -3.20 -15.16 4.66
N ASP A 83 -3.94 -14.27 5.31
CA ASP A 83 -5.13 -14.59 6.08
C ASP A 83 -6.22 -15.22 5.19
N PHE A 84 -6.41 -14.67 3.98
CA PHE A 84 -7.33 -15.24 2.99
C PHE A 84 -6.93 -16.66 2.60
N PHE A 85 -5.68 -16.92 2.25
CA PHE A 85 -5.24 -18.27 1.89
C PHE A 85 -5.31 -19.26 3.07
N SER A 86 -5.04 -18.78 4.28
CA SER A 86 -5.20 -19.59 5.48
C SER A 86 -6.65 -20.00 5.70
N ALA A 87 -7.58 -19.05 5.59
CA ALA A 87 -9.02 -19.31 5.72
C ALA A 87 -9.51 -20.30 4.64
N VAL A 88 -9.17 -20.06 3.38
CA VAL A 88 -9.51 -20.95 2.25
C VAL A 88 -8.99 -22.37 2.51
N SER A 89 -7.75 -22.50 2.94
CA SER A 89 -7.14 -23.80 3.23
C SER A 89 -7.88 -24.55 4.33
N HIS A 90 -8.31 -23.83 5.37
CA HIS A 90 -9.06 -24.40 6.48
C HIS A 90 -10.46 -24.85 6.03
N GLU A 91 -11.17 -24.00 5.28
CA GLU A 91 -12.52 -24.31 4.78
C GLU A 91 -12.53 -25.48 3.78
N LEU A 92 -11.49 -25.64 2.98
CA LEU A 92 -11.36 -26.79 2.07
C LEU A 92 -10.92 -28.07 2.78
N LYS A 93 -10.11 -27.99 3.84
CA LYS A 93 -9.63 -29.17 4.56
C LYS A 93 -10.75 -29.96 5.21
N THR A 94 -11.76 -29.30 5.74
CA THR A 94 -12.89 -29.93 6.42
C THR A 94 -13.69 -30.86 5.50
N PRO A 95 -14.23 -30.42 4.35
CA PRO A 95 -14.98 -31.27 3.44
C PRO A 95 -14.11 -32.39 2.85
N ILE A 96 -12.84 -32.13 2.53
CA ILE A 96 -11.88 -33.17 2.06
C ILE A 96 -11.75 -34.26 3.11
N THR A 97 -11.61 -33.91 4.38
CA THR A 97 -11.46 -34.89 5.47
C THR A 97 -12.72 -35.74 5.62
N ILE A 98 -13.90 -35.14 5.47
CA ILE A 98 -15.19 -35.85 5.54
C ILE A 98 -15.30 -36.84 4.36
N ILE A 99 -15.05 -36.40 3.13
CA ILE A 99 -15.10 -37.27 1.95
C ILE A 99 -14.10 -38.43 2.09
N LYS A 100 -12.88 -38.12 2.55
CA LYS A 100 -11.86 -39.13 2.77
C LYS A 100 -12.34 -40.18 3.78
N GLY A 101 -12.84 -39.78 4.94
CA GLY A 101 -13.35 -40.67 5.97
C GLY A 101 -14.52 -41.53 5.48
N GLN A 102 -15.47 -40.92 4.76
CA GLN A 102 -16.60 -41.68 4.15
C GLN A 102 -16.09 -42.71 3.12
N THR A 103 -15.14 -42.33 2.29
CA THR A 103 -14.57 -43.24 1.27
C THR A 103 -13.79 -44.39 1.94
N GLU A 104 -12.97 -44.10 2.92
CA GLU A 104 -12.25 -45.14 3.69
C GLU A 104 -13.20 -46.07 4.39
N GLY A 105 -14.27 -45.57 5.03
CA GLY A 105 -15.29 -46.38 5.66
C GLY A 105 -16.04 -47.29 4.69
N MET A 106 -16.36 -46.78 3.47
CA MET A 106 -17.00 -47.56 2.41
C MET A 106 -16.05 -48.64 1.84
N ILE A 107 -14.76 -48.38 1.73
CA ILE A 107 -13.75 -49.36 1.28
C ILE A 107 -13.62 -50.50 2.29
N LEU A 108 -13.53 -50.15 3.56
CA LEU A 108 -13.37 -51.10 4.67
C LEU A 108 -14.69 -51.80 5.02
N ASN A 109 -15.81 -51.35 4.47
CA ASN A 109 -17.14 -51.90 4.69
C ASN A 109 -17.53 -51.97 6.19
N VAL A 110 -17.21 -50.93 6.95
CA VAL A 110 -17.40 -50.87 8.42
C VAL A 110 -18.61 -50.04 8.80
N GLY A 111 -19.36 -50.49 9.80
CA GLY A 111 -20.46 -49.74 10.43
C GLY A 111 -21.51 -49.26 9.45
N ASP A 112 -21.93 -48.02 9.58
CA ASP A 112 -22.98 -47.39 8.76
C ASP A 112 -22.56 -47.17 7.29
N TYR A 113 -21.27 -47.24 7.00
CA TYR A 113 -20.72 -47.02 5.64
C TYR A 113 -20.97 -48.20 4.68
N GLN A 114 -21.64 -49.25 5.13
CA GLN A 114 -22.12 -50.39 4.29
C GLN A 114 -23.14 -49.93 3.26
N ASP A 115 -23.95 -48.91 3.57
CA ASP A 115 -24.87 -48.28 2.61
C ASP A 115 -24.07 -47.30 1.70
N ARG A 116 -23.38 -47.90 0.71
CA ARG A 116 -22.55 -47.15 -0.24
C ARG A 116 -23.30 -46.08 -1.02
N ASN A 117 -24.53 -46.35 -1.40
CA ASN A 117 -25.32 -45.42 -2.21
C ASN A 117 -25.63 -44.15 -1.43
N LYS A 118 -25.99 -44.27 -0.16
CA LYS A 118 -26.21 -43.15 0.74
C LYS A 118 -24.97 -42.28 0.87
N TYR A 119 -23.82 -42.88 1.13
CA TYR A 119 -22.57 -42.12 1.37
C TYR A 119 -21.95 -41.58 0.11
N LEU A 120 -22.10 -42.23 -1.05
CA LEU A 120 -21.70 -41.69 -2.35
C LEU A 120 -22.54 -40.46 -2.71
N SER A 121 -23.87 -40.48 -2.49
CA SER A 121 -24.74 -39.32 -2.71
C SER A 121 -24.31 -38.14 -1.80
N ARG A 122 -24.02 -38.42 -0.54
CA ARG A 122 -23.57 -37.41 0.43
C ARG A 122 -22.20 -36.85 0.08
N SER A 123 -21.27 -37.68 -0.36
CA SER A 123 -19.97 -37.24 -0.85
C SER A 123 -20.10 -36.35 -2.09
N LEU A 124 -21.01 -36.66 -2.99
CA LEU A 124 -21.30 -35.83 -4.17
C LEU A 124 -21.83 -34.44 -3.78
N GLU A 125 -22.74 -34.35 -2.81
CA GLU A 125 -23.24 -33.06 -2.29
C GLU A 125 -22.11 -32.20 -1.74
N ILE A 126 -21.17 -32.80 -0.98
CA ILE A 126 -20.01 -32.10 -0.45
C ILE A 126 -19.08 -31.63 -1.57
N ILE A 127 -18.87 -32.45 -2.62
CA ILE A 127 -18.05 -32.07 -3.78
C ILE A 127 -18.67 -30.88 -4.51
N ASN A 128 -20.00 -30.87 -4.73
CA ASN A 128 -20.69 -29.77 -5.37
C ASN A 128 -20.56 -28.47 -4.56
N THR A 129 -20.61 -28.58 -3.22
CA THR A 129 -20.38 -27.43 -2.33
C THR A 129 -18.95 -26.91 -2.47
N MET A 130 -17.95 -27.80 -2.53
CA MET A 130 -16.55 -27.41 -2.75
C MET A 130 -16.36 -26.74 -4.12
N GLU A 131 -17.03 -27.24 -5.16
CA GLU A 131 -16.97 -26.63 -6.50
C GLU A 131 -17.48 -25.18 -6.46
N SER A 132 -18.59 -24.93 -5.78
CA SER A 132 -19.13 -23.58 -5.58
C SER A 132 -18.13 -22.68 -4.85
N MET A 133 -17.52 -23.16 -3.75
CA MET A 133 -16.48 -22.42 -3.01
C MET A 133 -15.28 -22.04 -3.91
N VAL A 134 -14.82 -22.99 -4.73
CA VAL A 134 -13.70 -22.71 -5.67
C VAL A 134 -14.09 -21.66 -6.69
N GLN A 135 -15.32 -21.66 -7.21
CA GLN A 135 -15.80 -20.63 -8.14
C GLN A 135 -15.87 -19.25 -7.48
N GLU A 136 -16.31 -19.17 -6.24
CA GLU A 136 -16.30 -17.92 -5.48
C GLU A 136 -14.88 -17.39 -5.28
N ILE A 137 -13.92 -18.24 -4.89
CA ILE A 137 -12.51 -17.89 -4.72
C ILE A 137 -11.92 -17.36 -6.02
N LEU A 138 -12.18 -18.04 -7.14
CA LEU A 138 -11.72 -17.60 -8.47
C LEU A 138 -12.34 -16.25 -8.86
N THR A 139 -13.59 -16.02 -8.52
CA THR A 139 -14.27 -14.76 -8.79
C THR A 139 -13.63 -13.61 -8.01
N VAL A 140 -13.40 -13.80 -6.71
CA VAL A 140 -12.70 -12.82 -5.85
C VAL A 140 -11.27 -12.56 -6.35
N SER A 141 -10.55 -13.61 -6.74
CA SER A 141 -9.19 -13.51 -7.28
C SER A 141 -9.15 -12.70 -8.58
N ARG A 142 -10.10 -12.93 -9.49
CA ARG A 142 -10.22 -12.17 -10.74
C ARG A 142 -10.58 -10.72 -10.49
N MET A 143 -11.44 -10.41 -9.53
CA MET A 143 -11.77 -9.03 -9.14
C MET A 143 -10.56 -8.28 -8.60
N LYS A 144 -9.67 -8.92 -7.83
CA LYS A 144 -8.41 -8.33 -7.36
C LYS A 144 -7.38 -8.14 -8.48
N SER A 145 -7.31 -9.08 -9.41
CA SER A 145 -6.33 -9.09 -10.51
C SER A 145 -6.69 -8.15 -11.65
N SER A 146 -7.96 -7.96 -11.90
CA SER A 146 -8.41 -7.04 -12.92
C SER A 146 -8.52 -5.66 -12.31
N LYS A 147 -7.66 -4.72 -12.75
CA LYS A 147 -7.95 -3.28 -12.81
C LYS A 147 -9.13 -3.04 -13.77
N VAL A 148 -10.17 -3.85 -13.69
CA VAL A 148 -11.41 -3.62 -14.43
C VAL A 148 -12.06 -2.43 -13.75
N GLY A 149 -11.84 -1.26 -14.32
CA GLY A 149 -12.65 -0.12 -13.99
C GLY A 149 -14.11 -0.58 -14.09
N LEU A 150 -14.78 -0.63 -12.95
CA LEU A 150 -16.20 -0.89 -12.89
C LEU A 150 -16.86 0.07 -13.89
N ARG A 151 -17.29 -0.46 -15.03
CA ARG A 151 -18.06 0.30 -16.01
C ARG A 151 -19.42 0.53 -15.37
N LYS A 152 -19.56 1.66 -14.70
CA LYS A 152 -20.83 2.08 -14.11
C LYS A 152 -21.77 2.42 -15.26
N GLU A 153 -22.62 1.49 -15.67
CA GLU A 153 -23.74 1.76 -16.55
C GLU A 153 -24.92 2.17 -15.69
N LYS A 154 -25.58 3.26 -16.08
CA LYS A 154 -26.89 3.61 -15.51
C LYS A 154 -27.86 2.56 -16.02
N MET A 155 -28.31 1.68 -15.15
CA MET A 155 -29.32 0.67 -15.46
C MET A 155 -30.60 1.02 -14.73
N ASP A 156 -31.72 0.93 -15.43
CA ASP A 156 -33.03 1.11 -14.79
C ASP A 156 -33.37 -0.17 -14.02
N PHE A 157 -33.53 -0.01 -12.71
CA PHE A 157 -33.82 -1.14 -11.81
C PHE A 157 -35.13 -1.87 -12.19
N SER A 158 -36.08 -1.16 -12.80
CA SER A 158 -37.34 -1.71 -13.29
C SER A 158 -37.15 -2.71 -14.43
N ASP A 159 -36.16 -2.50 -15.30
CA ASP A 159 -35.85 -3.42 -16.41
C ASP A 159 -35.11 -4.67 -15.93
N LEU A 160 -34.34 -4.57 -14.87
CA LEU A 160 -33.66 -5.71 -14.23
C LEU A 160 -34.68 -6.66 -13.60
N LEU A 161 -35.66 -6.13 -12.86
CA LEU A 161 -36.72 -6.92 -12.24
C LEU A 161 -37.60 -7.63 -13.27
N LYS A 162 -37.91 -7.00 -14.41
CA LYS A 162 -38.70 -7.64 -15.49
C LYS A 162 -37.96 -8.78 -16.16
N ARG A 163 -36.62 -8.76 -16.19
CA ARG A 163 -35.80 -9.85 -16.80
C ARG A 163 -35.70 -11.09 -15.93
N GLU A 164 -35.77 -10.94 -14.59
CA GLU A 164 -35.62 -12.02 -13.63
C GLU A 164 -36.95 -12.76 -13.39
N TYR A 165 -38.09 -12.16 -13.74
CA TYR A 165 -39.45 -12.71 -13.54
C TYR A 165 -40.16 -13.05 -14.87
N ALA A 166 -39.46 -13.09 -15.99
CA ALA A 166 -39.93 -13.57 -17.28
C ALA A 166 -39.32 -14.93 -17.66
#